data_e6a1e4aa918f9096408d1fb6444fca1a
#
_entry.id   e6a1e4aa918f9096408d1fb6444fca1a
#
_cell.length_a   1.000
_cell.length_b   1.000
_cell.length_c   1.000
_cell.angle_alpha   90.00
_cell.angle_beta   90.00
_cell.angle_gamma   90.00
#
_symmetry.space_group_name_H-M   'P 1'
#
loop_
_entity.id
_entity.type
_entity.pdbx_description
1 polymer ?
#
loop_
_entity_poly.entity_id
_entity_poly.type
_entity_poly.pdbx_seq_one_letter_code
_entity_poly.pdbx_strand_id
1 'polypeptide(L)'
;METVTVVLNVATQHVEAFEAGFRNHELPVWHDLKDRGLLVGATLNRLDISSRPVEGSVQYLVAVIFSTGEGHHAHDGHPGFEAWNRIADAYQVGQPLAFGGETVLQLGIPAD
;
A
#
# COMPACT_ATOMS: atom_id res chain seq x y z
N MET A 1 7.03 13.59 -8.25
CA MET A 1 6.47 12.30 -7.80
C MET A 1 6.78 12.07 -6.34
N GLU A 2 5.87 11.43 -5.65
CA GLU A 2 6.02 11.05 -4.26
C GLU A 2 5.86 9.53 -4.14
N THR A 3 6.79 8.88 -3.46
CA THR A 3 6.69 7.45 -3.18
C THR A 3 6.30 7.25 -1.72
N VAL A 4 5.27 6.47 -1.48
CA VAL A 4 4.83 6.09 -0.14
C VAL A 4 4.97 4.59 0.01
N THR A 5 5.60 4.15 1.08
CA THR A 5 5.74 2.73 1.40
C THR A 5 5.14 2.45 2.76
N VAL A 6 4.48 1.31 2.89
CA VAL A 6 3.90 0.88 4.15
C VAL A 6 4.29 -0.58 4.38
N VAL A 7 4.83 -0.86 5.56
CA VAL A 7 5.11 -2.24 5.97
C VAL A 7 4.01 -2.69 6.91
N LEU A 8 3.38 -3.80 6.54
CA LEU A 8 2.27 -4.39 7.29
C LEU A 8 2.69 -5.77 7.79
N ASN A 9 2.32 -6.09 9.03
CA ASN A 9 2.53 -7.42 9.60
C ASN A 9 1.17 -8.10 9.70
N VAL A 10 0.90 -9.01 8.78
CA VAL A 10 -0.38 -9.71 8.71
C VAL A 10 -0.27 -11.04 9.47
N ALA A 11 -1.18 -11.27 10.40
CA ALA A 11 -1.20 -12.54 11.13
C ALA A 11 -1.28 -13.70 10.15
N THR A 12 -0.48 -14.75 10.39
CA THR A 12 -0.34 -15.86 9.43
C THR A 12 -1.69 -16.46 9.05
N GLN A 13 -2.61 -16.60 9.99
CA GLN A 13 -3.93 -17.17 9.73
C GLN A 13 -4.84 -16.27 8.89
N HIS A 14 -4.46 -15.01 8.68
CA HIS A 14 -5.27 -14.04 7.94
C HIS A 14 -4.69 -13.68 6.56
N VAL A 15 -3.64 -14.35 6.13
CA VAL A 15 -2.95 -14.03 4.86
C VAL A 15 -3.88 -14.13 3.66
N GLU A 16 -4.65 -15.21 3.54
CA GLU A 16 -5.56 -15.37 2.40
C GLU A 16 -6.66 -14.30 2.39
N ALA A 17 -7.26 -14.04 3.56
CA ALA A 17 -8.30 -13.02 3.68
C ALA A 17 -7.75 -11.63 3.38
N PHE A 18 -6.52 -11.35 3.83
CA PHE A 18 -5.87 -10.07 3.58
C PHE A 18 -5.63 -9.86 2.09
N GLU A 19 -5.05 -10.84 1.41
CA GLU A 19 -4.74 -10.68 -0.02
C GLU A 19 -6.00 -10.57 -0.87
N ALA A 20 -7.04 -11.37 -0.55
CA ALA A 20 -8.31 -11.27 -1.24
C ALA A 20 -8.98 -9.91 -1.00
N GLY A 21 -8.98 -9.45 0.24
CA GLY A 21 -9.55 -8.16 0.59
C GLY A 21 -8.81 -7.00 -0.05
N PHE A 22 -7.48 -7.08 -0.09
CA PHE A 22 -6.66 -6.07 -0.75
C PHE A 22 -7.04 -5.96 -2.23
N ARG A 23 -7.15 -7.09 -2.92
CA ARG A 23 -7.57 -7.12 -4.33
C ARG A 23 -8.96 -6.57 -4.52
N ASN A 24 -9.89 -6.88 -3.62
CA ASN A 24 -11.29 -6.50 -3.77
C ASN A 24 -11.57 -5.05 -3.35
N HIS A 25 -10.76 -4.47 -2.46
CA HIS A 25 -11.04 -3.15 -1.88
C HIS A 25 -10.00 -2.10 -2.21
N GLU A 26 -8.69 -2.42 -2.10
CA GLU A 26 -7.64 -1.43 -2.35
C GLU A 26 -7.31 -1.30 -3.83
N LEU A 27 -7.24 -2.40 -4.55
CA LEU A 27 -6.93 -2.36 -5.98
C LEU A 27 -7.89 -1.46 -6.77
N PRO A 28 -9.22 -1.47 -6.50
CA PRO A 28 -10.13 -0.53 -7.16
C PRO A 28 -9.82 0.94 -6.84
N VAL A 29 -9.34 1.24 -5.64
CA VAL A 29 -8.92 2.60 -5.28
C VAL A 29 -7.71 3.00 -6.14
N TRP A 30 -6.75 2.11 -6.30
CA TRP A 30 -5.58 2.35 -7.17
C TRP A 30 -6.00 2.62 -8.61
N HIS A 31 -6.95 1.83 -9.14
CA HIS A 31 -7.46 2.05 -10.49
C HIS A 31 -8.12 3.42 -10.65
N ASP A 32 -8.94 3.82 -9.68
CA ASP A 32 -9.59 5.11 -9.71
C ASP A 32 -8.58 6.25 -9.71
N LEU A 33 -7.60 6.19 -8.82
CA LEU A 33 -6.58 7.23 -8.72
C LEU A 33 -5.69 7.29 -9.96
N LYS A 34 -5.38 6.13 -10.55
CA LYS A 34 -4.61 6.08 -11.78
C LYS A 34 -5.37 6.71 -12.94
N ASP A 35 -6.66 6.40 -13.06
CA ASP A 35 -7.52 6.98 -14.10
C ASP A 35 -7.64 8.51 -13.96
N ARG A 36 -7.54 9.01 -12.75
CA ARG A 36 -7.57 10.44 -12.47
C ARG A 36 -6.20 11.12 -12.61
N GLY A 37 -5.17 10.37 -13.00
CA GLY A 37 -3.83 10.92 -13.16
C GLY A 37 -3.08 11.20 -11.86
N LEU A 38 -3.57 10.70 -10.73
CA LEU A 38 -2.99 10.95 -9.41
C LEU A 38 -2.03 9.87 -8.96
N LEU A 39 -2.08 8.69 -9.56
CA LEU A 39 -1.24 7.55 -9.22
C LEU A 39 -0.50 7.06 -10.45
N VAL A 40 0.81 6.87 -10.34
CA VAL A 40 1.65 6.37 -11.44
C VAL A 40 1.66 4.84 -11.43
N GLY A 41 1.86 4.24 -10.27
CA GLY A 41 1.88 2.80 -10.13
C GLY A 41 1.89 2.40 -8.67
N ALA A 42 1.57 1.13 -8.42
CA ALA A 42 1.53 0.60 -7.06
C ALA A 42 1.76 -0.90 -7.06
N THR A 43 2.33 -1.41 -5.98
CA THR A 43 2.55 -2.85 -5.80
C THR A 43 2.25 -3.26 -4.36
N LEU A 44 1.78 -4.50 -4.19
CA LEU A 44 1.73 -5.18 -2.91
C LEU A 44 2.72 -6.33 -2.99
N ASN A 45 3.67 -6.37 -2.06
CA ASN A 45 4.76 -7.34 -2.08
C ASN A 45 4.77 -8.17 -0.80
N ARG A 46 4.73 -9.49 -0.93
CA ARG A 46 4.94 -10.37 0.22
C ARG A 46 6.43 -10.50 0.43
N LEU A 47 6.91 -10.14 1.61
CA LEU A 47 8.34 -10.10 1.88
C LEU A 47 8.88 -11.48 2.24
N ASP A 48 9.99 -11.85 1.63
CA ASP A 48 10.78 -13.03 1.99
C ASP A 48 12.15 -12.64 2.58
N ILE A 49 12.45 -11.34 2.55
CA ILE A 49 13.66 -10.75 3.15
C ILE A 49 13.22 -9.61 4.05
N SER A 50 13.58 -9.68 5.32
CA SER A 50 13.28 -8.61 6.26
C SER A 50 14.36 -8.55 7.34
N SER A 51 14.83 -7.34 7.64
CA SER A 51 15.73 -7.10 8.76
C SER A 51 14.97 -7.00 10.09
N ARG A 52 13.66 -6.95 10.04
CA ARG A 52 12.80 -6.84 11.23
C ARG A 52 11.59 -7.76 11.11
N PRO A 53 11.80 -9.07 11.07
CA PRO A 53 10.66 -9.98 11.01
C PRO A 53 9.85 -9.92 12.31
N VAL A 54 8.55 -10.18 12.18
CA VAL A 54 7.64 -10.23 13.33
C VAL A 54 7.07 -11.64 13.41
N GLU A 55 7.34 -12.32 14.53
CA GLU A 55 6.88 -13.69 14.73
C GLU A 55 5.36 -13.78 14.64
N GLY A 56 4.88 -14.85 14.02
CA GLY A 56 3.44 -15.08 13.85
C GLY A 56 2.81 -14.25 12.74
N SER A 57 3.63 -13.59 11.93
CA SER A 57 3.14 -12.76 10.83
C SER A 57 3.84 -13.05 9.51
N VAL A 58 3.18 -12.65 8.44
CA VAL A 58 3.77 -12.51 7.11
C VAL A 58 3.82 -11.00 6.86
N GLN A 59 5.00 -10.50 6.48
CA GLN A 59 5.16 -9.08 6.23
C GLN A 59 4.89 -8.75 4.77
N TYR A 60 4.25 -7.61 4.57
CA TYR A 60 3.98 -7.05 3.24
C TYR A 60 4.56 -5.65 3.16
N LEU A 61 5.03 -5.29 1.98
CA LEU A 61 5.40 -3.92 1.66
C LEU A 61 4.49 -3.44 0.55
N VAL A 62 3.75 -2.38 0.86
CA VAL A 62 2.95 -1.67 -0.14
C VAL A 62 3.81 -0.52 -0.63
N ALA A 63 3.96 -0.41 -1.94
CA ALA A 63 4.70 0.70 -2.55
C ALA A 63 3.78 1.41 -3.54
N VAL A 64 3.57 2.69 -3.35
CA VAL A 64 2.70 3.50 -4.20
C VAL A 64 3.47 4.72 -4.68
N ILE A 65 3.40 4.98 -5.97
CA ILE A 65 4.01 6.16 -6.57
C ILE A 65 2.89 7.08 -7.02
N PHE A 66 2.81 8.24 -6.38
CA PHE A 66 1.85 9.29 -6.73
C PHE A 66 2.48 10.32 -7.64
N SER A 67 1.68 10.91 -8.53
CA SER A 67 2.16 11.98 -9.42
C SER A 67 2.60 13.19 -8.63
N THR A 68 1.86 13.53 -7.57
CA THR A 68 2.14 14.62 -6.64
C THR A 68 1.65 14.21 -5.24
N GLY A 69 1.97 15.02 -4.23
CA GLY A 69 1.46 14.81 -2.87
C GLY A 69 -0.07 14.88 -2.77
N GLU A 70 -0.71 15.52 -3.74
CA GLU A 70 -2.17 15.55 -3.81
C GLU A 70 -2.76 14.16 -3.98
N GLY A 71 -2.09 13.29 -4.75
CA GLY A 71 -2.51 11.90 -4.93
C GLY A 71 -2.53 11.12 -3.62
N HIS A 72 -1.54 11.36 -2.76
CA HIS A 72 -1.49 10.75 -1.44
C HIS A 72 -2.69 11.15 -0.59
N HIS A 73 -3.02 12.44 -0.57
CA HIS A 73 -4.19 12.93 0.17
C HIS A 73 -5.49 12.37 -0.39
N ALA A 74 -5.60 12.28 -1.72
CA ALA A 74 -6.77 11.70 -2.37
C ALA A 74 -6.94 10.22 -2.03
N HIS A 75 -5.84 9.48 -1.90
CA HIS A 75 -5.87 8.08 -1.48
C HIS A 75 -6.38 7.96 -0.05
N ASP A 76 -5.80 8.71 0.87
CA ASP A 76 -6.12 8.59 2.30
C ASP A 76 -7.56 9.01 2.60
N GLY A 77 -8.11 9.93 1.83
CA GLY A 77 -9.51 10.36 1.95
C GLY A 77 -10.49 9.57 1.09
N HIS A 78 -10.03 8.58 0.33
CA HIS A 78 -10.90 7.79 -0.54
C HIS A 78 -11.81 6.88 0.29
N PRO A 79 -13.13 6.88 0.05
CA PRO A 79 -14.05 6.04 0.82
C PRO A 79 -13.73 4.55 0.76
N GLY A 80 -13.25 4.09 -0.38
CA GLY A 80 -12.85 2.68 -0.55
C GLY A 80 -11.66 2.32 0.33
N PHE A 81 -10.69 3.22 0.45
CA PHE A 81 -9.55 3.01 1.34
C PHE A 81 -9.98 3.03 2.81
N GLU A 82 -10.82 3.98 3.19
CA GLU A 82 -11.29 4.06 4.57
C GLU A 82 -12.01 2.80 5.00
N ALA A 83 -12.86 2.26 4.13
CA ALA A 83 -13.56 1.01 4.39
C ALA A 83 -12.59 -0.17 4.51
N TRP A 84 -11.64 -0.27 3.58
CA TRP A 84 -10.64 -1.34 3.59
C TRP A 84 -9.74 -1.26 4.81
N ASN A 85 -9.28 -0.06 5.17
CA ASN A 85 -8.39 0.12 6.30
C ASN A 85 -8.99 -0.42 7.60
N ARG A 86 -10.29 -0.20 7.80
CA ARG A 86 -10.99 -0.74 8.98
C ARG A 86 -11.02 -2.27 8.99
N ILE A 87 -11.21 -2.89 7.82
CA ILE A 87 -11.22 -4.35 7.69
C ILE A 87 -9.81 -4.89 7.90
N ALA A 88 -8.83 -4.29 7.24
CA ALA A 88 -7.45 -4.76 7.24
C ALA A 88 -6.79 -4.65 8.61
N ASP A 89 -7.18 -3.66 9.42
CA ASP A 89 -6.62 -3.45 10.75
C ASP A 89 -6.79 -4.70 11.62
N ALA A 90 -7.91 -5.41 11.48
CA ALA A 90 -8.19 -6.60 12.25
C ALA A 90 -7.27 -7.79 11.90
N TYR A 91 -6.61 -7.75 10.74
CA TYR A 91 -5.72 -8.82 10.30
C TYR A 91 -4.27 -8.63 10.73
N GLN A 92 -3.94 -7.46 11.28
CA GLN A 92 -2.56 -7.06 11.52
C GLN A 92 -2.09 -7.34 12.94
N VAL A 93 -0.79 -7.63 13.05
CA VAL A 93 -0.09 -7.76 14.32
C VAL A 93 0.72 -6.48 14.52
N GLY A 94 0.36 -5.69 15.52
CA GLY A 94 1.02 -4.43 15.81
C GLY A 94 0.66 -3.33 14.81
N GLN A 95 1.39 -2.23 14.91
CA GLN A 95 1.14 -1.06 14.08
C GLN A 95 1.91 -1.13 12.77
N PRO A 96 1.34 -0.66 11.65
CA PRO A 96 2.08 -0.55 10.41
C PRO A 96 3.16 0.52 10.50
N LEU A 97 4.19 0.37 9.68
CA LEU A 97 5.22 1.40 9.51
C LEU A 97 5.01 2.06 8.15
N ALA A 98 4.92 3.38 8.15
CA ALA A 98 4.68 4.13 6.92
C ALA A 98 5.80 5.14 6.69
N PHE A 99 6.26 5.22 5.45
CA PHE A 99 7.31 6.13 5.04
C PHE A 99 6.91 6.76 3.70
N GLY A 100 7.27 8.01 3.51
CA GLY A 100 7.00 8.68 2.25
C GLY A 100 8.00 9.77 1.98
N GLY A 101 8.21 10.07 0.71
CA GLY A 101 9.13 11.10 0.33
C GLY A 101 9.11 11.38 -1.16
N GLU A 102 9.74 12.50 -1.51
CA GLU A 102 9.85 12.93 -2.89
C GLU A 102 10.85 12.05 -3.65
N THR A 103 10.49 11.68 -4.87
CA THR A 103 11.39 10.93 -5.75
C THR A 103 12.55 11.83 -6.19
N VAL A 104 13.77 11.41 -5.88
CA VAL A 104 14.98 12.14 -6.27
C VAL A 104 15.55 11.63 -7.58
N LEU A 105 15.55 10.31 -7.76
CA LEU A 105 16.04 9.65 -8.98
C LEU A 105 15.08 8.54 -9.37
N GLN A 106 14.93 8.33 -10.66
CA GLN A 106 14.07 7.28 -11.17
C GLN A 106 14.68 6.63 -12.40
N LEU A 107 14.35 5.36 -12.62
CA LEU A 107 14.69 4.60 -13.81
C LEU A 107 13.52 3.66 -14.11
N GLY A 108 13.10 3.62 -15.36
CA GLY A 108 12.04 2.69 -15.78
C GLY A 108 10.63 3.07 -15.39
N ILE A 109 10.42 4.24 -14.78
CA ILE A 109 9.10 4.74 -14.41
C ILE A 109 8.67 5.71 -15.50
N PRO A 110 7.49 5.50 -16.13
CA PRO A 110 7.02 6.40 -17.17
C PRO A 110 6.90 7.83 -16.67
N ALA A 111 7.32 8.77 -17.53
CA ALA A 111 6.98 10.17 -17.33
C ALA A 111 5.53 10.34 -17.78
N ASP A 112 4.70 10.91 -16.94
CA ASP A 112 3.28 11.06 -17.24
C ASP A 112 2.87 12.43 -17.74
#